data_b91d0086722794c96537296ecc08af35
#
_entry.id   b91d0086722794c96537296ecc08af35
#
_cell.length_a   1.000
_cell.length_b   1.000
_cell.length_c   1.000
_cell.angle_alpha   90.00
_cell.angle_beta   90.00
_cell.angle_gamma   90.00
#
_symmetry.space_group_name_H-M   'P 1'
#
loop_
_entity.id
_entity.type
_entity.pdbx_description
1 polymer ?
#
loop_
_entity_poly.entity_id
_entity_poly.type
_entity_poly.pdbx_seq_one_letter_code
_entity_poly.pdbx_strand_id
1 'polypeptide(L)'
;MKHIVKHIHFVGIGGAGMSGIAEVLVNLGYEVSGSDLSRNAVTDRLQALGARIAIGHDAVNIEGANAVVVSTAVRSDNPEVLAARAKRVPIVQRAVMLAELMRLKQGIAIAGTHGKTTTTSLVASVLAAGGLDPTFVIGGRLISAGANARLGTGDFIVAEADESDASFLNLYPVIEVITNIDADHMDTYGHDFARLKQAFIEFTQRLPFYGSAVVCVDDPNVRQIIPFISKPVVRYGLSPDAQVRAEDIDARDGRMHFTVIRDGRAPLAVVLNMPGLHNVQNALAAIAIATDLGVSDDAIQLALAEFNGVGRRFQRYGEVPAADGGQYTLIDDYGHHPVEMAATIAAARGAFPGRRLVLAFQPHRYTRTRDCFDDFVNVLSTVDALVLTEVYAAGEAAISTANGDALSRALRTVGKVDPVFVATVDDVPDALAKVAQNGDVVITMGAGSIGGVPAKVAQHTQQKA
;
A
#
# COMPACT_ATOMS: atom_id res chain seq x y z
N MET A 1 10.33 -21.37 -16.94
CA MET A 1 9.84 -20.31 -17.87
C MET A 1 10.91 -19.91 -18.90
N LYS A 2 12.12 -19.52 -18.47
CA LYS A 2 13.19 -18.91 -19.33
C LYS A 2 13.66 -19.70 -20.56
N HIS A 3 13.47 -21.01 -20.60
CA HIS A 3 13.82 -21.84 -21.79
C HIS A 3 12.87 -21.66 -22.97
N ILE A 4 11.64 -21.16 -22.76
CA ILE A 4 10.64 -20.92 -23.79
C ILE A 4 10.38 -19.43 -23.97
N VAL A 5 10.20 -18.69 -22.87
CA VAL A 5 9.90 -17.25 -22.86
C VAL A 5 11.19 -16.50 -22.58
N LYS A 6 11.62 -15.66 -23.52
CA LYS A 6 12.83 -14.84 -23.40
C LYS A 6 12.50 -13.36 -23.31
N HIS A 7 11.55 -12.90 -24.12
CA HIS A 7 11.13 -11.52 -24.19
C HIS A 7 9.70 -11.34 -23.68
N ILE A 8 9.50 -10.47 -22.68
CA ILE A 8 8.22 -10.17 -22.06
C ILE A 8 7.94 -8.68 -22.23
N HIS A 9 6.76 -8.36 -22.77
CA HIS A 9 6.31 -6.99 -22.96
C HIS A 9 5.24 -6.62 -21.92
N PHE A 10 5.32 -5.41 -21.34
CA PHE A 10 4.40 -4.89 -20.33
C PHE A 10 3.61 -3.70 -20.86
N VAL A 11 2.28 -3.78 -20.86
CA VAL A 11 1.40 -2.66 -21.20
C VAL A 11 1.09 -1.86 -19.94
N GLY A 12 1.47 -0.57 -19.90
CA GLY A 12 1.39 0.24 -18.68
C GLY A 12 2.50 -0.09 -17.68
N ILE A 13 3.74 -0.23 -18.17
CA ILE A 13 4.90 -0.71 -17.38
C ILE A 13 5.26 0.18 -16.19
N GLY A 14 4.94 1.49 -16.24
CA GLY A 14 5.21 2.45 -15.16
C GLY A 14 4.26 2.35 -13.98
N GLY A 15 3.20 1.55 -14.05
CA GLY A 15 2.32 1.28 -12.92
C GLY A 15 3.02 0.55 -11.78
N ALA A 16 2.70 0.88 -10.52
CA ALA A 16 3.40 0.39 -9.33
C ALA A 16 3.52 -1.15 -9.29
N GLY A 17 2.43 -1.88 -9.54
CA GLY A 17 2.45 -3.35 -9.54
C GLY A 17 3.09 -3.96 -10.79
N MET A 18 3.13 -3.24 -11.93
CA MET A 18 3.74 -3.70 -13.18
C MET A 18 5.27 -3.55 -13.13
N SER A 19 5.72 -2.38 -12.72
CA SER A 19 7.14 -2.02 -12.68
C SER A 19 7.97 -2.92 -11.78
N GLY A 20 7.43 -3.30 -10.62
CA GLY A 20 8.12 -4.20 -9.70
C GLY A 20 8.37 -5.59 -10.30
N ILE A 21 7.36 -6.15 -10.97
CA ILE A 21 7.49 -7.43 -11.67
C ILE A 21 8.50 -7.31 -12.82
N ALA A 22 8.41 -6.22 -13.62
CA ALA A 22 9.33 -5.95 -14.73
C ALA A 22 10.78 -5.85 -14.24
N GLU A 23 11.04 -5.12 -13.13
CA GLU A 23 12.37 -4.98 -12.53
C GLU A 23 12.96 -6.34 -12.11
N VAL A 24 12.18 -7.18 -11.43
CA VAL A 24 12.62 -8.53 -11.04
C VAL A 24 12.96 -9.37 -12.27
N LEU A 25 12.15 -9.30 -13.34
CA LEU A 25 12.40 -10.06 -14.57
C LEU A 25 13.67 -9.58 -15.31
N VAL A 26 13.90 -8.26 -15.38
CA VAL A 26 15.16 -7.71 -15.93
C VAL A 26 16.35 -8.25 -15.15
N ASN A 27 16.31 -8.20 -13.82
CA ASN A 27 17.41 -8.68 -12.95
C ASN A 27 17.60 -10.22 -13.05
N LEU A 28 16.53 -10.97 -13.34
CA LEU A 28 16.63 -12.40 -13.68
C LEU A 28 17.18 -12.65 -15.08
N GLY A 29 17.45 -11.61 -15.88
CA GLY A 29 18.04 -11.70 -17.22
C GLY A 29 17.04 -12.07 -18.31
N TYR A 30 15.75 -11.71 -18.14
CA TYR A 30 14.79 -11.69 -19.23
C TYR A 30 14.98 -10.41 -20.06
N GLU A 31 14.71 -10.49 -21.34
CA GLU A 31 14.50 -9.31 -22.17
C GLU A 31 13.12 -8.73 -21.82
N VAL A 32 13.10 -7.48 -21.34
CA VAL A 32 11.87 -6.81 -20.94
C VAL A 32 11.67 -5.58 -21.80
N SER A 33 10.48 -5.44 -22.35
CA SER A 33 10.01 -4.20 -22.97
C SER A 33 8.67 -3.79 -22.36
N GLY A 34 8.29 -2.55 -22.56
CA GLY A 34 6.96 -2.10 -22.16
C GLY A 34 6.61 -0.73 -22.69
N SER A 35 5.35 -0.39 -22.58
CA SER A 35 4.78 0.89 -22.97
C SER A 35 4.13 1.58 -21.79
N ASP A 36 4.08 2.91 -21.83
CA ASP A 36 3.30 3.71 -20.90
C ASP A 36 2.79 4.99 -21.60
N LEU A 37 1.73 5.59 -21.07
CA LEU A 37 1.16 6.84 -21.62
C LEU A 37 2.09 8.03 -21.45
N SER A 38 2.91 8.03 -20.40
CA SER A 38 3.82 9.12 -20.08
C SER A 38 5.13 8.64 -19.49
N ARG A 39 6.18 9.42 -19.72
CA ARG A 39 7.47 9.22 -19.09
C ARG A 39 7.44 9.66 -17.63
N ASN A 40 8.01 8.86 -16.73
CA ASN A 40 8.10 9.15 -15.31
C ASN A 40 9.35 8.51 -14.69
N ALA A 41 9.64 8.82 -13.44
CA ALA A 41 10.83 8.31 -12.74
C ALA A 41 10.92 6.77 -12.70
N VAL A 42 9.77 6.07 -12.73
CA VAL A 42 9.72 4.59 -12.74
C VAL A 42 10.13 4.05 -14.10
N THR A 43 9.60 4.61 -15.19
CA THR A 43 9.98 4.22 -16.55
C THR A 43 11.44 4.53 -16.85
N ASP A 44 11.97 5.66 -16.34
CA ASP A 44 13.39 6.03 -16.47
C ASP A 44 14.30 5.03 -15.73
N ARG A 45 13.90 4.63 -14.51
CA ARG A 45 14.60 3.59 -13.74
C ARG A 45 14.65 2.25 -14.48
N LEU A 46 13.52 1.78 -14.99
CA LEU A 46 13.45 0.52 -15.74
C LEU A 46 14.31 0.56 -17.01
N GLN A 47 14.31 1.70 -17.69
CA GLN A 47 15.18 1.91 -18.86
C GLN A 47 16.66 1.86 -18.47
N ALA A 48 17.05 2.48 -17.35
CA ALA A 48 18.42 2.41 -16.84
C ALA A 48 18.85 1.00 -16.44
N LEU A 49 17.90 0.14 -16.02
CA LEU A 49 18.12 -1.28 -15.72
C LEU A 49 18.21 -2.17 -16.99
N GLY A 50 17.90 -1.62 -18.18
CA GLY A 50 18.01 -2.33 -19.43
C GLY A 50 16.67 -2.70 -20.09
N ALA A 51 15.53 -2.29 -19.54
CA ALA A 51 14.23 -2.47 -20.22
C ALA A 51 14.07 -1.50 -21.39
N ARG A 52 13.42 -1.95 -22.48
CA ARG A 52 13.07 -1.07 -23.62
C ARG A 52 11.70 -0.44 -23.36
N ILE A 53 11.64 0.89 -23.25
CA ILE A 53 10.41 1.63 -22.93
C ILE A 53 9.93 2.42 -24.13
N ALA A 54 8.67 2.23 -24.50
CA ALA A 54 7.94 3.03 -25.49
C ALA A 54 6.97 3.99 -24.78
N ILE A 55 6.85 5.22 -25.28
CA ILE A 55 5.83 6.18 -24.82
C ILE A 55 4.69 6.18 -25.82
N GLY A 56 3.47 5.95 -25.32
CA GLY A 56 2.28 5.67 -26.14
C GLY A 56 2.11 4.18 -26.42
N HIS A 57 0.88 3.81 -26.72
CA HIS A 57 0.52 2.42 -27.05
C HIS A 57 0.42 2.25 -28.58
N ASP A 58 1.21 1.33 -29.12
CA ASP A 58 1.22 1.00 -30.54
C ASP A 58 1.45 -0.50 -30.75
N ALA A 59 0.81 -1.07 -31.78
CA ALA A 59 0.92 -2.48 -32.15
C ALA A 59 2.36 -2.94 -32.43
N VAL A 60 3.27 -2.04 -32.83
CA VAL A 60 4.67 -2.32 -33.07
C VAL A 60 5.47 -2.59 -31.78
N ASN A 61 5.01 -2.07 -30.64
CA ASN A 61 5.73 -2.19 -29.36
C ASN A 61 5.91 -3.65 -28.91
N ILE A 62 5.01 -4.55 -29.31
CA ILE A 62 5.06 -5.98 -28.94
C ILE A 62 5.90 -6.84 -29.90
N GLU A 63 6.63 -6.22 -30.84
CA GLU A 63 7.40 -7.00 -31.80
C GLU A 63 8.49 -7.84 -31.12
N GLY A 64 8.51 -9.14 -31.44
CA GLY A 64 9.42 -10.11 -30.85
C GLY A 64 9.04 -10.57 -29.43
N ALA A 65 7.96 -10.06 -28.84
CA ALA A 65 7.52 -10.49 -27.52
C ALA A 65 6.99 -11.94 -27.54
N ASN A 66 7.41 -12.74 -26.55
CA ASN A 66 6.89 -14.09 -26.34
C ASN A 66 5.65 -14.09 -25.43
N ALA A 67 5.46 -13.05 -24.63
CA ALA A 67 4.27 -12.83 -23.80
C ALA A 67 4.04 -11.33 -23.63
N VAL A 68 2.76 -10.94 -23.49
CA VAL A 68 2.34 -9.56 -23.19
C VAL A 68 1.64 -9.54 -21.84
N VAL A 69 2.17 -8.77 -20.89
CA VAL A 69 1.61 -8.63 -19.54
C VAL A 69 0.72 -7.40 -19.48
N VAL A 70 -0.49 -7.58 -18.93
CA VAL A 70 -1.49 -6.52 -18.79
C VAL A 70 -2.01 -6.46 -17.36
N SER A 71 -2.42 -5.27 -16.91
CA SER A 71 -3.19 -5.09 -15.68
C SER A 71 -4.69 -4.94 -15.99
N THR A 72 -5.54 -4.97 -14.97
CA THR A 72 -6.98 -4.73 -15.09
C THR A 72 -7.32 -3.32 -15.59
N ALA A 73 -6.40 -2.36 -15.46
CA ALA A 73 -6.55 -1.00 -15.97
C ALA A 73 -6.40 -0.90 -17.51
N VAL A 74 -5.82 -1.92 -18.17
CA VAL A 74 -5.60 -1.93 -19.61
C VAL A 74 -6.88 -2.37 -20.32
N ARG A 75 -7.40 -1.49 -21.19
CA ARG A 75 -8.64 -1.77 -21.93
C ARG A 75 -8.43 -2.85 -23.00
N SER A 76 -9.49 -3.59 -23.29
CA SER A 76 -9.46 -4.68 -24.27
C SER A 76 -9.27 -4.22 -25.73
N ASP A 77 -9.51 -2.92 -26.00
CA ASP A 77 -9.30 -2.24 -27.29
C ASP A 77 -7.90 -1.59 -27.43
N ASN A 78 -7.01 -1.76 -26.45
CA ASN A 78 -5.64 -1.28 -26.52
C ASN A 78 -4.92 -1.90 -27.75
N PRO A 79 -4.20 -1.11 -28.58
CA PRO A 79 -3.60 -1.59 -29.84
C PRO A 79 -2.59 -2.72 -29.63
N GLU A 80 -1.86 -2.73 -28.51
CA GLU A 80 -0.90 -3.78 -28.18
C GLU A 80 -1.61 -5.11 -27.81
N VAL A 81 -2.73 -5.00 -27.09
CA VAL A 81 -3.59 -6.16 -26.75
C VAL A 81 -4.21 -6.75 -28.02
N LEU A 82 -4.72 -5.90 -28.92
CA LEU A 82 -5.26 -6.35 -30.19
C LEU A 82 -4.20 -7.00 -31.07
N ALA A 83 -3.00 -6.42 -31.16
CA ALA A 83 -1.88 -6.97 -31.91
C ALA A 83 -1.40 -8.32 -31.31
N ALA A 84 -1.34 -8.45 -29.99
CA ALA A 84 -0.99 -9.71 -29.32
C ALA A 84 -1.98 -10.83 -29.69
N ARG A 85 -3.29 -10.53 -29.66
CA ARG A 85 -4.34 -11.48 -30.08
C ARG A 85 -4.18 -11.89 -31.55
N ALA A 86 -3.98 -10.92 -32.43
CA ALA A 86 -3.82 -11.17 -33.87
C ALA A 86 -2.57 -12.04 -34.19
N LYS A 87 -1.46 -11.79 -33.48
CA LYS A 87 -0.20 -12.55 -33.61
C LYS A 87 -0.18 -13.84 -32.78
N ARG A 88 -1.24 -14.15 -32.03
CA ARG A 88 -1.34 -15.29 -31.08
C ARG A 88 -0.23 -15.30 -30.02
N VAL A 89 0.22 -14.10 -29.60
CA VAL A 89 1.12 -13.95 -28.45
C VAL A 89 0.30 -14.06 -27.17
N PRO A 90 0.69 -14.90 -26.21
CA PRO A 90 0.00 -15.04 -24.93
C PRO A 90 -0.15 -13.70 -24.21
N ILE A 91 -1.38 -13.40 -23.75
CA ILE A 91 -1.68 -12.26 -22.91
C ILE A 91 -1.80 -12.77 -21.48
N VAL A 92 -0.97 -12.25 -20.59
CA VAL A 92 -0.80 -12.71 -19.21
C VAL A 92 -1.25 -11.59 -18.27
N GLN A 93 -2.14 -11.89 -17.33
CA GLN A 93 -2.52 -10.93 -16.31
C GLN A 93 -1.35 -10.69 -15.34
N ARG A 94 -1.23 -9.46 -14.83
CA ARG A 94 -0.19 -9.05 -13.86
C ARG A 94 -0.05 -10.05 -12.70
N ALA A 95 -1.15 -10.47 -12.10
CA ALA A 95 -1.13 -11.40 -10.98
C ALA A 95 -0.65 -12.81 -11.36
N VAL A 96 -0.97 -13.27 -12.57
CA VAL A 96 -0.45 -14.54 -13.10
C VAL A 96 1.06 -14.47 -13.31
N MET A 97 1.58 -13.34 -13.82
CA MET A 97 3.02 -13.13 -13.94
C MET A 97 3.71 -13.07 -12.57
N LEU A 98 3.09 -12.44 -11.56
CA LEU A 98 3.58 -12.44 -10.19
C LEU A 98 3.60 -13.87 -9.61
N ALA A 99 2.56 -14.66 -9.87
CA ALA A 99 2.49 -16.06 -9.46
C ALA A 99 3.62 -16.89 -10.10
N GLU A 100 3.95 -16.65 -11.36
CA GLU A 100 5.07 -17.30 -12.03
C GLU A 100 6.43 -16.92 -11.42
N LEU A 101 6.61 -15.66 -10.98
CA LEU A 101 7.79 -15.26 -10.21
C LEU A 101 7.82 -15.95 -8.83
N MET A 102 6.67 -16.03 -8.16
CA MET A 102 6.54 -16.67 -6.85
C MET A 102 6.91 -18.17 -6.89
N ARG A 103 6.67 -18.86 -8.03
CA ARG A 103 7.09 -20.25 -8.24
C ARG A 103 8.60 -20.47 -8.28
N LEU A 104 9.39 -19.41 -8.47
CA LEU A 104 10.85 -19.50 -8.50
C LEU A 104 11.45 -19.48 -7.10
N LYS A 105 10.68 -19.13 -6.08
CA LYS A 105 11.07 -18.97 -4.68
C LYS A 105 9.94 -19.39 -3.75
N GLN A 106 10.20 -19.44 -2.45
CA GLN A 106 9.17 -19.66 -1.44
C GLN A 106 8.36 -18.36 -1.24
N GLY A 107 7.09 -18.38 -1.66
CA GLY A 107 6.23 -17.19 -1.64
C GLY A 107 5.73 -16.86 -0.24
N ILE A 108 5.86 -15.60 0.16
CA ILE A 108 5.19 -14.99 1.30
C ILE A 108 4.23 -13.95 0.75
N ALA A 109 2.93 -14.18 0.87
CA ALA A 109 1.89 -13.33 0.31
C ALA A 109 1.15 -12.58 1.41
N ILE A 110 1.08 -11.26 1.29
CA ILE A 110 0.43 -10.38 2.26
C ILE A 110 -0.91 -9.91 1.71
N ALA A 111 -1.98 -10.48 2.24
CA ALA A 111 -3.36 -10.17 1.90
C ALA A 111 -4.08 -9.38 3.01
N GLY A 112 -5.25 -8.88 2.69
CA GLY A 112 -6.13 -8.11 3.56
C GLY A 112 -6.51 -6.78 2.94
N THR A 113 -7.58 -6.17 3.39
CA THR A 113 -8.08 -4.92 2.81
C THR A 113 -7.11 -3.76 3.08
N HIS A 114 -6.61 -3.63 4.30
CA HIS A 114 -5.73 -2.54 4.72
C HIS A 114 -4.39 -3.06 5.26
N GLY A 115 -3.33 -2.25 5.18
CA GLY A 115 -2.03 -2.54 5.76
C GLY A 115 -1.09 -3.41 4.91
N LYS A 116 -1.52 -3.93 3.76
CA LYS A 116 -0.72 -4.80 2.88
C LYS A 116 0.69 -4.26 2.61
N THR A 117 0.78 -3.06 2.06
CA THR A 117 2.04 -2.42 1.65
C THR A 117 3.02 -2.27 2.82
N THR A 118 2.53 -1.80 3.97
CA THR A 118 3.35 -1.62 5.17
C THR A 118 3.83 -2.97 5.71
N THR A 119 2.93 -3.95 5.82
CA THR A 119 3.27 -5.30 6.29
C THR A 119 4.28 -5.98 5.37
N THR A 120 4.08 -5.92 4.05
CA THR A 120 5.02 -6.47 3.05
C THR A 120 6.41 -5.85 3.22
N SER A 121 6.47 -4.54 3.44
CA SER A 121 7.72 -3.80 3.63
C SER A 121 8.42 -4.16 4.93
N LEU A 122 7.66 -4.31 6.03
CA LEU A 122 8.18 -4.75 7.33
C LEU A 122 8.72 -6.18 7.25
N VAL A 123 7.97 -7.10 6.63
CA VAL A 123 8.43 -8.49 6.42
C VAL A 123 9.71 -8.51 5.61
N ALA A 124 9.77 -7.82 4.48
CA ALA A 124 10.97 -7.75 3.63
C ALA A 124 12.17 -7.19 4.40
N SER A 125 11.98 -6.14 5.22
CA SER A 125 13.04 -5.50 6.00
C SER A 125 13.55 -6.41 7.11
N VAL A 126 12.66 -7.07 7.86
CA VAL A 126 13.04 -7.97 8.96
C VAL A 126 13.76 -9.21 8.44
N LEU A 127 13.28 -9.80 7.33
CA LEU A 127 13.95 -10.95 6.72
C LEU A 127 15.33 -10.58 6.14
N ALA A 128 15.46 -9.37 5.57
CA ALA A 128 16.76 -8.87 5.10
C ALA A 128 17.75 -8.67 6.25
N ALA A 129 17.34 -8.08 7.37
CA ALA A 129 18.15 -7.93 8.58
C ALA A 129 18.53 -9.28 9.19
N GLY A 130 17.64 -10.29 9.07
CA GLY A 130 17.91 -11.68 9.44
C GLY A 130 18.84 -12.43 8.50
N GLY A 131 19.38 -11.79 7.45
CA GLY A 131 20.30 -12.41 6.49
C GLY A 131 19.63 -13.29 5.43
N LEU A 132 18.29 -13.29 5.35
CA LEU A 132 17.54 -14.11 4.40
C LEU A 132 17.42 -13.48 3.00
N ASP A 133 17.86 -12.23 2.82
CA ASP A 133 17.90 -11.46 1.56
C ASP A 133 16.74 -11.77 0.59
N PRO A 134 15.48 -11.46 0.96
CA PRO A 134 14.34 -11.82 0.15
C PRO A 134 14.25 -11.00 -1.15
N THR A 135 13.69 -11.61 -2.19
CA THR A 135 13.07 -10.85 -3.28
C THR A 135 11.80 -10.21 -2.76
N PHE A 136 11.50 -8.98 -3.15
CA PHE A 136 10.22 -8.36 -2.81
C PHE A 136 9.58 -7.62 -3.97
N VAL A 137 8.24 -7.60 -3.98
CA VAL A 137 7.40 -6.81 -4.89
C VAL A 137 6.31 -6.13 -4.05
N ILE A 138 6.38 -4.82 -3.92
CA ILE A 138 5.56 -4.00 -3.02
C ILE A 138 4.76 -2.98 -3.84
N GLY A 139 3.52 -2.71 -3.48
CA GLY A 139 2.67 -1.69 -4.12
C GLY A 139 3.13 -0.24 -3.89
N GLY A 140 4.03 -0.01 -2.92
CA GLY A 140 4.66 1.27 -2.59
C GLY A 140 6.18 1.22 -2.68
N ARG A 141 6.84 2.37 -2.55
CA ARG A 141 8.30 2.46 -2.54
C ARG A 141 8.83 2.26 -1.12
N LEU A 142 9.58 1.20 -0.89
CA LEU A 142 10.33 1.01 0.37
C LEU A 142 11.47 2.04 0.44
N ILE A 143 11.42 2.94 1.42
CA ILE A 143 12.32 4.10 1.47
C ILE A 143 13.78 3.65 1.63
N SER A 144 14.07 2.68 2.49
CA SER A 144 15.42 2.15 2.72
C SER A 144 16.04 1.49 1.47
N ALA A 145 15.22 0.85 0.63
CA ALA A 145 15.67 0.24 -0.63
C ALA A 145 15.62 1.21 -1.82
N GLY A 146 14.93 2.34 -1.68
CA GLY A 146 14.70 3.30 -2.78
C GLY A 146 13.90 2.73 -3.95
N ALA A 147 13.22 1.58 -3.76
CA ALA A 147 12.58 0.81 -4.81
C ALA A 147 11.26 0.19 -4.33
N ASN A 148 10.38 -0.16 -5.26
CA ASN A 148 9.17 -0.94 -5.02
C ASN A 148 9.37 -2.43 -5.26
N ALA A 149 10.52 -2.83 -5.82
CA ALA A 149 10.91 -4.22 -5.97
C ALA A 149 12.43 -4.37 -5.94
N ARG A 150 12.89 -5.55 -5.55
CA ARG A 150 14.30 -5.94 -5.60
C ARG A 150 14.41 -7.45 -5.74
N LEU A 151 15.31 -7.92 -6.59
CA LEU A 151 15.72 -9.32 -6.62
C LEU A 151 16.73 -9.56 -5.50
N GLY A 152 16.34 -10.37 -4.51
CA GLY A 152 17.26 -10.89 -3.49
C GLY A 152 17.85 -12.22 -3.88
N THR A 153 18.96 -12.58 -3.23
CA THR A 153 19.67 -13.86 -3.45
C THR A 153 19.08 -15.01 -2.63
N GLY A 154 18.30 -14.72 -1.60
CA GLY A 154 17.70 -15.72 -0.72
C GLY A 154 16.51 -16.47 -1.34
N ASP A 155 15.99 -17.44 -0.61
CA ASP A 155 14.97 -18.38 -1.07
C ASP A 155 13.55 -17.82 -1.06
N PHE A 156 13.30 -16.66 -0.44
CA PHE A 156 11.98 -16.11 -0.26
C PHE A 156 11.65 -15.00 -1.27
N ILE A 157 10.37 -14.93 -1.64
CA ILE A 157 9.78 -13.77 -2.31
C ILE A 157 8.59 -13.25 -1.49
N VAL A 158 8.63 -11.98 -1.10
CA VAL A 158 7.57 -11.31 -0.35
C VAL A 158 6.79 -10.41 -1.30
N ALA A 159 5.48 -10.60 -1.40
CA ALA A 159 4.65 -9.84 -2.32
C ALA A 159 3.27 -9.52 -1.73
N GLU A 160 2.70 -8.40 -2.18
CA GLU A 160 1.30 -8.07 -1.89
C GLU A 160 0.36 -8.97 -2.68
N ALA A 161 -0.67 -9.47 -2.00
CA ALA A 161 -1.76 -10.25 -2.56
C ALA A 161 -3.01 -9.35 -2.64
N ASP A 162 -3.37 -8.96 -3.87
CA ASP A 162 -4.40 -7.95 -4.12
C ASP A 162 -5.78 -8.62 -4.23
N GLU A 163 -6.66 -8.33 -3.26
CA GLU A 163 -8.04 -8.80 -3.23
C GLU A 163 -8.99 -7.94 -4.06
N SER A 164 -8.57 -6.72 -4.42
CA SER A 164 -9.45 -5.72 -5.05
C SER A 164 -10.08 -6.19 -6.37
N ASP A 165 -9.41 -7.06 -7.10
CA ASP A 165 -9.86 -7.68 -8.35
C ASP A 165 -9.88 -9.22 -8.27
N ALA A 166 -9.85 -9.78 -7.05
CA ALA A 166 -9.73 -11.21 -6.76
C ALA A 166 -8.46 -11.87 -7.36
N SER A 167 -7.50 -11.09 -7.82
CA SER A 167 -6.30 -11.61 -8.49
C SER A 167 -5.35 -12.35 -7.55
N PHE A 168 -5.43 -12.11 -6.24
CA PHE A 168 -4.68 -12.84 -5.22
C PHE A 168 -4.91 -14.36 -5.27
N LEU A 169 -6.06 -14.80 -5.76
CA LEU A 169 -6.38 -16.22 -5.95
C LEU A 169 -5.48 -16.93 -6.99
N ASN A 170 -4.70 -16.18 -7.77
CA ASN A 170 -3.71 -16.78 -8.69
C ASN A 170 -2.38 -17.12 -7.99
N LEU A 171 -2.14 -16.61 -6.77
CA LEU A 171 -0.90 -16.81 -6.04
C LEU A 171 -0.87 -18.18 -5.34
N TYR A 172 0.32 -18.74 -5.18
CA TYR A 172 0.57 -20.01 -4.47
C TYR A 172 1.69 -19.81 -3.44
N PRO A 173 1.41 -19.11 -2.34
CA PRO A 173 2.41 -18.86 -1.30
C PRO A 173 2.65 -20.11 -0.44
N VAL A 174 3.76 -20.11 0.30
CA VAL A 174 4.03 -21.05 1.40
C VAL A 174 3.66 -20.45 2.75
N ILE A 175 3.70 -19.13 2.85
CA ILE A 175 3.21 -18.37 4.01
C ILE A 175 2.27 -17.29 3.47
N GLU A 176 1.11 -17.15 4.09
CA GLU A 176 0.21 -16.04 3.81
C GLU A 176 -0.10 -15.24 5.07
N VAL A 177 -0.32 -13.94 4.89
CA VAL A 177 -0.81 -13.06 5.95
C VAL A 177 -2.19 -12.58 5.59
N ILE A 178 -3.12 -12.55 6.54
CA ILE A 178 -4.39 -11.86 6.43
C ILE A 178 -4.45 -10.80 7.52
N THR A 179 -4.34 -9.53 7.13
CA THR A 179 -4.29 -8.40 8.06
C THR A 179 -5.66 -8.04 8.60
N ASN A 180 -6.64 -7.91 7.74
CA ASN A 180 -8.04 -7.60 8.03
C ASN A 180 -8.92 -7.89 6.82
N ILE A 181 -10.24 -7.94 7.00
CA ILE A 181 -11.23 -8.08 5.92
C ILE A 181 -12.30 -7.02 6.13
N ASP A 182 -12.34 -6.03 5.23
CA ASP A 182 -13.27 -4.92 5.28
C ASP A 182 -14.04 -4.78 3.97
N ALA A 183 -15.17 -4.10 3.99
CA ALA A 183 -16.06 -3.94 2.85
C ALA A 183 -15.56 -2.85 1.87
N ASP A 184 -14.40 -3.08 1.26
CA ASP A 184 -13.90 -2.28 0.12
C ASP A 184 -13.92 -3.12 -1.16
N HIS A 185 -13.87 -2.47 -2.32
CA HIS A 185 -13.87 -3.12 -3.65
C HIS A 185 -15.06 -4.08 -3.89
N MET A 186 -16.21 -3.78 -3.30
CA MET A 186 -17.37 -4.68 -3.29
C MET A 186 -17.96 -4.95 -4.68
N ASP A 187 -17.69 -4.12 -5.68
CA ASP A 187 -18.08 -4.36 -7.08
C ASP A 187 -17.53 -5.70 -7.60
N THR A 188 -16.28 -6.05 -7.24
CA THR A 188 -15.64 -7.32 -7.61
C THR A 188 -16.38 -8.52 -7.04
N TYR A 189 -17.00 -8.36 -5.89
CA TYR A 189 -17.70 -9.43 -5.17
C TYR A 189 -19.24 -9.34 -5.29
N GLY A 190 -19.72 -8.51 -6.23
CA GLY A 190 -21.16 -8.33 -6.49
C GLY A 190 -21.92 -7.73 -5.31
N HIS A 191 -21.27 -6.86 -4.55
CA HIS A 191 -21.79 -6.22 -3.33
C HIS A 191 -22.19 -7.21 -2.23
N ASP A 192 -21.63 -8.43 -2.25
CA ASP A 192 -21.87 -9.47 -1.26
C ASP A 192 -20.61 -9.71 -0.41
N PHE A 193 -20.62 -9.24 0.82
CA PHE A 193 -19.51 -9.37 1.76
C PHE A 193 -19.16 -10.83 2.10
N ALA A 194 -20.15 -11.75 2.00
CA ALA A 194 -19.89 -13.16 2.19
C ALA A 194 -19.01 -13.74 1.07
N ARG A 195 -19.15 -13.23 -0.17
CA ARG A 195 -18.28 -13.63 -1.28
C ARG A 195 -16.83 -13.14 -1.09
N LEU A 196 -16.65 -11.94 -0.55
CA LEU A 196 -15.31 -11.46 -0.19
C LEU A 196 -14.66 -12.39 0.85
N LYS A 197 -15.37 -12.71 1.95
CA LYS A 197 -14.86 -13.66 2.96
C LYS A 197 -14.58 -15.05 2.37
N GLN A 198 -15.45 -15.52 1.48
CA GLN A 198 -15.23 -16.80 0.79
C GLN A 198 -13.95 -16.77 -0.08
N ALA A 199 -13.65 -15.65 -0.76
CA ALA A 199 -12.42 -15.52 -1.53
C ALA A 199 -11.18 -15.59 -0.63
N PHE A 200 -11.21 -14.99 0.57
CA PHE A 200 -10.12 -15.17 1.55
C PHE A 200 -9.98 -16.62 2.01
N ILE A 201 -11.08 -17.34 2.25
CA ILE A 201 -11.03 -18.77 2.56
C ILE A 201 -10.41 -19.57 1.40
N GLU A 202 -10.81 -19.28 0.15
CA GLU A 202 -10.21 -19.91 -1.03
C GLU A 202 -8.73 -19.60 -1.17
N PHE A 203 -8.30 -18.39 -0.83
CA PHE A 203 -6.91 -18.02 -0.83
C PHE A 203 -6.10 -18.88 0.15
N THR A 204 -6.59 -19.11 1.37
CA THR A 204 -5.92 -19.98 2.35
C THR A 204 -5.77 -21.43 1.86
N GLN A 205 -6.63 -21.88 0.96
CA GLN A 205 -6.53 -23.22 0.37
C GLN A 205 -5.40 -23.33 -0.67
N ARG A 206 -4.83 -22.20 -1.14
CA ARG A 206 -3.66 -22.17 -2.04
C ARG A 206 -2.37 -22.55 -1.33
N LEU A 207 -2.34 -22.47 0.00
CA LEU A 207 -1.20 -22.92 0.79
C LEU A 207 -0.97 -24.43 0.59
N PRO A 208 0.29 -24.88 0.47
CA PRO A 208 0.62 -26.30 0.53
C PRO A 208 0.32 -26.88 1.92
N PHE A 209 0.34 -28.18 2.06
CA PHE A 209 0.03 -28.85 3.34
C PHE A 209 0.99 -28.47 4.48
N TYR A 210 2.19 -28.02 4.15
CA TYR A 210 3.24 -27.56 5.08
C TYR A 210 3.27 -26.04 5.24
N GLY A 211 2.43 -25.31 4.52
CA GLY A 211 2.38 -23.86 4.61
C GLY A 211 1.61 -23.37 5.84
N SER A 212 1.71 -22.09 6.14
CA SER A 212 1.07 -21.47 7.29
C SER A 212 0.31 -20.19 6.94
N ALA A 213 -0.84 -20.00 7.61
CA ALA A 213 -1.63 -18.77 7.56
C ALA A 213 -1.38 -17.94 8.82
N VAL A 214 -0.84 -16.73 8.68
CA VAL A 214 -0.58 -15.76 9.75
C VAL A 214 -1.74 -14.76 9.76
N VAL A 215 -2.61 -14.81 10.76
CA VAL A 215 -3.90 -14.10 10.74
C VAL A 215 -4.07 -13.15 11.91
N CYS A 216 -4.58 -11.93 11.63
CA CYS A 216 -4.87 -10.94 12.66
C CYS A 216 -6.17 -11.27 13.38
N VAL A 217 -6.08 -11.67 14.65
CA VAL A 217 -7.27 -11.99 15.44
C VAL A 217 -7.96 -10.77 16.06
N ASP A 218 -7.44 -9.58 15.88
CA ASP A 218 -8.13 -8.35 16.28
C ASP A 218 -9.27 -7.99 15.32
N ASP A 219 -9.18 -8.47 14.08
CA ASP A 219 -10.25 -8.27 13.09
C ASP A 219 -11.37 -9.31 13.26
N PRO A 220 -12.62 -8.88 13.47
CA PRO A 220 -13.73 -9.79 13.69
C PRO A 220 -14.09 -10.64 12.46
N ASN A 221 -13.84 -10.15 11.24
CA ASN A 221 -14.11 -10.87 10.01
C ASN A 221 -13.06 -11.94 9.74
N VAL A 222 -11.79 -11.64 10.06
CA VAL A 222 -10.71 -12.64 10.04
C VAL A 222 -11.01 -13.75 11.04
N ARG A 223 -11.46 -13.45 12.26
CA ARG A 223 -11.88 -14.48 13.23
C ARG A 223 -12.95 -15.42 12.68
N GLN A 224 -13.89 -14.89 11.91
CA GLN A 224 -14.98 -15.69 11.33
C GLN A 224 -14.49 -16.69 10.30
N ILE A 225 -13.39 -16.45 9.60
CA ILE A 225 -12.87 -17.36 8.58
C ILE A 225 -11.89 -18.41 9.15
N ILE A 226 -11.28 -18.17 10.32
CA ILE A 226 -10.30 -19.11 10.93
C ILE A 226 -10.82 -20.56 10.99
N PRO A 227 -12.07 -20.86 11.40
CA PRO A 227 -12.58 -22.22 11.46
C PRO A 227 -12.61 -22.96 10.11
N PHE A 228 -12.53 -22.23 8.99
CA PHE A 228 -12.54 -22.78 7.63
C PHE A 228 -11.12 -22.95 7.05
N ILE A 229 -10.07 -22.51 7.76
CA ILE A 229 -8.67 -22.66 7.34
C ILE A 229 -8.20 -24.06 7.71
N SER A 230 -7.89 -24.88 6.70
CA SER A 230 -7.42 -26.27 6.89
C SER A 230 -5.92 -26.41 7.03
N LYS A 231 -5.20 -25.30 7.16
CA LYS A 231 -3.73 -25.23 7.25
C LYS A 231 -3.30 -24.78 8.66
N PRO A 232 -2.02 -24.96 9.04
CA PRO A 232 -1.49 -24.37 10.27
C PRO A 232 -1.79 -22.88 10.33
N VAL A 233 -2.32 -22.40 11.48
CA VAL A 233 -2.68 -21.00 11.71
C VAL A 233 -1.80 -20.45 12.82
N VAL A 234 -1.15 -19.32 12.54
CA VAL A 234 -0.46 -18.48 13.53
C VAL A 234 -1.29 -17.24 13.75
N ARG A 235 -1.80 -17.07 14.97
CA ARG A 235 -2.64 -15.93 15.37
C ARG A 235 -1.79 -14.81 15.92
N TYR A 236 -1.95 -13.62 15.36
CA TYR A 236 -1.29 -12.42 15.88
C TYR A 236 -2.29 -11.31 16.15
N GLY A 237 -1.91 -10.37 17.01
CA GLY A 237 -2.73 -9.20 17.33
C GLY A 237 -2.44 -8.64 18.72
N LEU A 238 -3.36 -7.83 19.23
CA LEU A 238 -3.35 -7.24 20.56
C LEU A 238 -4.17 -8.07 21.54
N SER A 239 -5.05 -8.92 21.01
CA SER A 239 -5.96 -9.76 21.79
C SER A 239 -5.18 -10.81 22.60
N PRO A 240 -5.62 -11.13 23.83
CA PRO A 240 -4.93 -12.09 24.70
C PRO A 240 -4.81 -13.52 24.14
N ASP A 241 -5.68 -13.90 23.21
CA ASP A 241 -5.69 -15.21 22.56
C ASP A 241 -4.77 -15.29 21.32
N ALA A 242 -4.07 -14.20 21.00
CA ALA A 242 -3.03 -14.20 19.95
C ALA A 242 -1.75 -14.87 20.46
N GLN A 243 -1.16 -15.72 19.60
CA GLN A 243 0.12 -16.43 19.88
C GLN A 243 1.31 -15.46 19.78
N VAL A 244 1.21 -14.44 18.93
CA VAL A 244 2.17 -13.35 18.82
C VAL A 244 1.41 -12.05 19.11
N ARG A 245 1.60 -11.49 20.29
CA ARG A 245 0.83 -10.31 20.74
C ARG A 245 1.72 -9.21 21.30
N ALA A 246 1.23 -7.99 21.24
CA ALA A 246 1.88 -6.84 21.85
C ALA A 246 1.19 -6.46 23.18
N GLU A 247 2.02 -6.20 24.19
CA GLU A 247 1.65 -5.69 25.50
C GLU A 247 2.45 -4.41 25.79
N ASP A 248 2.08 -3.63 26.82
CA ASP A 248 2.77 -2.41 27.26
C ASP A 248 3.03 -1.41 26.12
N ILE A 249 2.00 -1.18 25.28
CA ILE A 249 2.12 -0.34 24.08
C ILE A 249 2.12 1.13 24.48
N ASP A 250 3.17 1.86 24.07
CA ASP A 250 3.31 3.28 24.35
C ASP A 250 3.85 4.03 23.11
N ALA A 251 3.26 5.20 22.83
CA ALA A 251 3.66 6.08 21.74
C ALA A 251 4.58 7.19 22.27
N ARG A 252 5.86 7.21 21.84
CA ARG A 252 6.85 8.24 22.24
C ARG A 252 7.63 8.70 21.03
N ASP A 253 7.83 10.01 20.91
CA ASP A 253 8.66 10.63 19.88
C ASP A 253 8.34 10.16 18.45
N GLY A 254 7.04 9.90 18.18
CA GLY A 254 6.55 9.43 16.90
C GLY A 254 6.93 7.98 16.57
N ARG A 255 7.30 7.18 17.56
CA ARG A 255 7.58 5.75 17.51
C ARG A 255 6.63 4.99 18.41
N MET A 256 6.46 3.70 18.15
CA MET A 256 5.73 2.80 19.03
C MET A 256 6.71 1.93 19.82
N HIS A 257 6.55 1.89 21.14
CA HIS A 257 7.29 1.02 22.05
C HIS A 257 6.33 -0.03 22.60
N PHE A 258 6.70 -1.29 22.56
CA PHE A 258 5.85 -2.37 23.03
C PHE A 258 6.66 -3.62 23.37
N THR A 259 6.07 -4.51 24.15
CA THR A 259 6.63 -5.82 24.47
C THR A 259 5.88 -6.88 23.66
N VAL A 260 6.62 -7.70 22.89
CA VAL A 260 6.04 -8.82 22.12
C VAL A 260 6.12 -10.08 22.96
N ILE A 261 4.96 -10.69 23.18
CA ILE A 261 4.82 -12.00 23.82
C ILE A 261 4.63 -13.05 22.71
N ARG A 262 5.43 -14.13 22.75
CA ARG A 262 5.40 -15.23 21.81
C ARG A 262 5.41 -16.55 22.58
N ASP A 263 4.62 -17.52 22.13
CA ASP A 263 4.54 -18.81 22.79
C ASP A 263 5.92 -19.49 22.83
N GLY A 264 6.35 -19.90 24.04
CA GLY A 264 7.61 -20.62 24.26
C GLY A 264 8.89 -19.79 24.12
N ARG A 265 8.80 -18.46 24.00
CA ARG A 265 9.96 -17.54 23.92
C ARG A 265 9.93 -16.47 25.00
N ALA A 266 11.08 -15.90 25.30
CA ALA A 266 11.17 -14.75 26.18
C ALA A 266 10.45 -13.53 25.57
N PRO A 267 9.86 -12.65 26.40
CA PRO A 267 9.32 -11.39 25.94
C PRO A 267 10.37 -10.57 25.17
N LEU A 268 9.96 -9.92 24.09
CA LEU A 268 10.83 -9.12 23.24
C LEU A 268 10.40 -7.64 23.32
N ALA A 269 11.25 -6.78 23.83
CA ALA A 269 11.03 -5.34 23.78
C ALA A 269 11.29 -4.81 22.37
N VAL A 270 10.35 -4.11 21.80
CA VAL A 270 10.41 -3.59 20.41
C VAL A 270 10.19 -2.09 20.37
N VAL A 271 11.00 -1.42 19.56
CA VAL A 271 10.79 -0.05 19.13
C VAL A 271 10.49 -0.08 17.65
N LEU A 272 9.29 0.34 17.24
CA LEU A 272 8.92 0.49 15.86
C LEU A 272 9.03 1.96 15.44
N ASN A 273 9.84 2.26 14.44
CA ASN A 273 10.03 3.63 13.93
C ASN A 273 8.87 4.08 13.03
N MET A 274 7.65 3.84 13.47
CA MET A 274 6.40 4.32 12.87
C MET A 274 5.38 4.56 13.97
N PRO A 275 4.54 5.60 13.88
CA PRO A 275 3.44 5.81 14.81
C PRO A 275 2.22 4.97 14.46
N GLY A 276 1.35 4.75 15.43
CA GLY A 276 0.02 4.19 15.25
C GLY A 276 -0.10 2.71 15.61
N LEU A 277 -1.21 2.39 16.27
CA LEU A 277 -1.52 1.04 16.76
C LEU A 277 -1.65 0.03 15.60
N HIS A 278 -2.22 0.45 14.46
CA HIS A 278 -2.29 -0.37 13.25
C HIS A 278 -0.91 -0.78 12.72
N ASN A 279 0.13 0.06 12.91
CA ASN A 279 1.50 -0.29 12.55
C ASN A 279 2.14 -1.27 13.55
N VAL A 280 1.73 -1.25 14.81
CA VAL A 280 2.08 -2.33 15.76
C VAL A 280 1.53 -3.66 15.27
N GLN A 281 0.25 -3.71 14.86
CA GLN A 281 -0.36 -4.92 14.28
C GLN A 281 0.38 -5.38 13.00
N ASN A 282 0.71 -4.45 12.09
CA ASN A 282 1.50 -4.78 10.89
C ASN A 282 2.89 -5.36 11.25
N ALA A 283 3.55 -4.81 12.28
CA ALA A 283 4.83 -5.31 12.78
C ALA A 283 4.71 -6.70 13.43
N LEU A 284 3.63 -6.98 14.14
CA LEU A 284 3.38 -8.30 14.73
C LEU A 284 3.29 -9.39 13.67
N ALA A 285 2.68 -9.12 12.51
CA ALA A 285 2.68 -10.05 11.38
C ALA A 285 4.11 -10.36 10.89
N ALA A 286 4.95 -9.32 10.75
CA ALA A 286 6.34 -9.49 10.35
C ALA A 286 7.15 -10.25 11.41
N ILE A 287 6.92 -9.98 12.69
CA ILE A 287 7.56 -10.69 13.82
C ILE A 287 7.13 -12.16 13.84
N ALA A 288 5.86 -12.47 13.59
CA ALA A 288 5.35 -13.82 13.52
C ALA A 288 6.08 -14.64 12.44
N ILE A 289 6.17 -14.11 11.23
CA ILE A 289 6.90 -14.75 10.12
C ILE A 289 8.39 -14.90 10.45
N ALA A 290 9.04 -13.83 10.93
CA ALA A 290 10.45 -13.83 11.27
C ALA A 290 10.78 -14.86 12.36
N THR A 291 9.89 -14.99 13.35
CA THR A 291 10.01 -15.98 14.44
C THR A 291 9.93 -17.41 13.90
N ASP A 292 8.99 -17.69 12.99
CA ASP A 292 8.79 -18.99 12.35
C ASP A 292 10.02 -19.36 11.48
N LEU A 293 10.56 -18.39 10.77
CA LEU A 293 11.74 -18.56 9.92
C LEU A 293 13.09 -18.51 10.67
N GLY A 294 13.08 -18.40 11.99
CA GLY A 294 14.28 -18.46 12.82
C GLY A 294 15.17 -17.22 12.79
N VAL A 295 14.62 -16.06 12.40
CA VAL A 295 15.32 -14.77 12.50
C VAL A 295 15.57 -14.44 13.97
N SER A 296 16.78 -13.95 14.28
CA SER A 296 17.15 -13.61 15.66
C SER A 296 16.37 -12.40 16.18
N ASP A 297 16.16 -12.37 17.49
CA ASP A 297 15.48 -11.26 18.16
C ASP A 297 16.21 -9.92 17.94
N ASP A 298 17.55 -9.92 17.95
CA ASP A 298 18.36 -8.72 17.67
C ASP A 298 18.11 -8.18 16.25
N ALA A 299 18.01 -9.05 15.25
CA ALA A 299 17.74 -8.64 13.87
C ALA A 299 16.32 -8.08 13.72
N ILE A 300 15.33 -8.67 14.41
CA ILE A 300 13.96 -8.16 14.46
C ILE A 300 13.93 -6.75 15.06
N GLN A 301 14.56 -6.57 16.23
CA GLN A 301 14.62 -5.27 16.92
C GLN A 301 15.31 -4.22 16.05
N LEU A 302 16.46 -4.54 15.48
CA LEU A 302 17.21 -3.63 14.62
C LEU A 302 16.39 -3.18 13.41
N ALA A 303 15.79 -4.14 12.69
CA ALA A 303 15.00 -3.86 11.49
C ALA A 303 13.82 -2.93 11.77
N LEU A 304 13.11 -3.14 12.88
CA LEU A 304 11.94 -2.34 13.25
C LEU A 304 12.33 -0.95 13.78
N ALA A 305 13.43 -0.85 14.52
CA ALA A 305 13.95 0.42 15.02
C ALA A 305 14.52 1.32 13.91
N GLU A 306 15.10 0.72 12.87
CA GLU A 306 15.66 1.40 11.70
C GLU A 306 14.71 1.50 10.51
N PHE A 307 13.48 1.03 10.63
CA PHE A 307 12.51 1.06 9.55
C PHE A 307 12.17 2.49 9.15
N ASN A 308 12.54 2.86 7.93
CA ASN A 308 12.37 4.24 7.43
C ASN A 308 11.00 4.48 6.77
N GLY A 309 10.09 3.51 6.84
CA GLY A 309 8.75 3.61 6.29
C GLY A 309 8.65 3.29 4.80
N VAL A 310 7.47 3.49 4.29
CA VAL A 310 7.11 3.33 2.88
C VAL A 310 6.63 4.66 2.35
N GLY A 311 6.93 4.97 1.11
CA GLY A 311 6.48 6.20 0.49
C GLY A 311 4.96 6.34 0.59
N ARG A 312 4.51 7.51 0.99
CA ARG A 312 3.10 7.83 1.17
C ARG A 312 2.38 6.99 2.25
N ARG A 313 3.10 6.50 3.28
CA ARG A 313 2.54 5.86 4.47
C ARG A 313 3.09 6.55 5.70
N PHE A 314 2.37 7.57 6.18
CA PHE A 314 2.83 8.50 7.21
C PHE A 314 4.23 9.09 6.91
N GLN A 315 4.49 9.36 5.64
CA GLN A 315 5.79 9.83 5.17
C GLN A 315 6.03 11.27 5.62
N ARG A 316 7.04 11.51 6.43
CA ARG A 316 7.44 12.85 6.85
C ARG A 316 8.27 13.54 5.77
N TYR A 317 7.87 14.77 5.42
CA TYR A 317 8.61 15.67 4.51
C TYR A 317 9.45 16.70 5.28
N GLY A 318 9.31 16.74 6.62
CA GLY A 318 10.04 17.68 7.49
C GLY A 318 9.22 18.89 7.89
N GLU A 319 9.94 19.92 8.37
CA GLU A 319 9.34 21.18 8.80
C GLU A 319 9.26 22.15 7.62
N VAL A 320 8.11 22.78 7.45
CA VAL A 320 7.79 23.74 6.39
C VAL A 320 7.44 25.08 7.01
N PRO A 321 8.01 26.22 6.53
CA PRO A 321 7.66 27.55 7.02
C PRO A 321 6.16 27.86 6.92
N ALA A 322 5.59 28.40 7.99
CA ALA A 322 4.21 28.87 8.04
C ALA A 322 4.12 30.37 7.68
N ALA A 323 2.98 30.79 7.13
CA ALA A 323 2.78 32.20 6.71
C ALA A 323 2.75 33.20 7.88
N ASP A 324 2.37 32.73 9.06
CA ASP A 324 2.33 33.51 10.32
C ASP A 324 3.70 33.61 11.03
N GLY A 325 4.75 33.02 10.44
CA GLY A 325 6.07 32.83 11.04
C GLY A 325 6.16 31.50 11.81
N GLY A 326 7.36 30.95 11.90
CA GLY A 326 7.57 29.61 12.46
C GLY A 326 7.40 28.50 11.42
N GLN A 327 7.04 27.29 11.87
CA GLN A 327 7.06 26.09 11.01
C GLN A 327 5.93 25.13 11.39
N TYR A 328 5.49 24.31 10.43
CA TYR A 328 4.60 23.17 10.63
C TYR A 328 5.23 21.87 10.09
N THR A 329 4.89 20.75 10.68
CA THR A 329 5.34 19.43 10.21
C THR A 329 4.48 18.98 9.03
N LEU A 330 5.10 18.63 7.89
CA LEU A 330 4.38 18.12 6.70
C LEU A 330 4.52 16.60 6.60
N ILE A 331 3.38 15.93 6.43
CA ILE A 331 3.24 14.46 6.29
C ILE A 331 2.41 14.15 5.05
N ASP A 332 2.74 13.06 4.35
CA ASP A 332 1.94 12.50 3.27
C ASP A 332 1.47 11.08 3.61
N ASP A 333 0.20 10.80 3.33
CA ASP A 333 -0.39 9.49 3.52
C ASP A 333 -1.26 9.08 2.33
N TYR A 334 -1.24 7.81 1.99
CA TYR A 334 -2.02 7.25 0.90
C TYR A 334 -3.47 6.95 1.28
N GLY A 335 -3.82 7.06 2.55
CA GLY A 335 -5.15 6.77 3.10
C GLY A 335 -6.26 7.38 2.26
N HIS A 336 -7.20 6.55 1.83
CA HIS A 336 -8.28 6.95 0.94
C HIS A 336 -9.61 6.24 1.28
N HIS A 337 -9.59 5.34 2.24
CA HIS A 337 -10.77 4.75 2.87
C HIS A 337 -10.95 5.34 4.27
N PRO A 338 -12.19 5.58 4.77
CA PRO A 338 -12.42 6.19 6.08
C PRO A 338 -11.69 5.49 7.24
N VAL A 339 -11.60 4.16 7.20
CA VAL A 339 -10.89 3.36 8.22
C VAL A 339 -9.39 3.67 8.23
N GLU A 340 -8.75 3.76 7.05
CA GLU A 340 -7.34 4.14 6.93
C GLU A 340 -7.10 5.57 7.42
N MET A 341 -8.00 6.48 7.04
CA MET A 341 -7.93 7.88 7.46
C MET A 341 -8.04 8.01 8.98
N ALA A 342 -8.99 7.32 9.61
CA ALA A 342 -9.15 7.31 11.07
C ALA A 342 -7.87 6.80 11.76
N ALA A 343 -7.27 5.73 11.25
CA ALA A 343 -6.03 5.17 11.79
C ALA A 343 -4.85 6.15 11.66
N THR A 344 -4.70 6.82 10.51
CA THR A 344 -3.65 7.82 10.29
C THR A 344 -3.85 9.07 11.15
N ILE A 345 -5.07 9.57 11.29
CA ILE A 345 -5.41 10.70 12.18
C ILE A 345 -5.10 10.35 13.63
N ALA A 346 -5.49 9.17 14.10
CA ALA A 346 -5.18 8.70 15.44
C ALA A 346 -3.66 8.57 15.68
N ALA A 347 -2.92 8.04 14.69
CA ALA A 347 -1.46 7.97 14.73
C ALA A 347 -0.82 9.38 14.83
N ALA A 348 -1.33 10.35 14.09
CA ALA A 348 -0.86 11.73 14.13
C ALA A 348 -1.14 12.38 15.49
N ARG A 349 -2.34 12.19 16.07
CA ARG A 349 -2.68 12.66 17.40
C ARG A 349 -1.77 12.07 18.48
N GLY A 350 -1.43 10.77 18.38
CA GLY A 350 -0.48 10.11 19.28
C GLY A 350 0.96 10.57 19.11
N ALA A 351 1.41 10.79 17.86
CA ALA A 351 2.77 11.21 17.56
C ALA A 351 3.04 12.70 17.88
N PHE A 352 2.00 13.53 17.88
CA PHE A 352 2.08 14.99 18.07
C PHE A 352 1.01 15.49 19.06
N PRO A 353 1.08 15.08 20.32
CA PRO A 353 0.05 15.42 21.30
C PRO A 353 -0.09 16.94 21.47
N GLY A 354 -1.34 17.41 21.50
CA GLY A 354 -1.68 18.81 21.69
C GLY A 354 -1.46 19.73 20.49
N ARG A 355 -0.88 19.25 19.39
CA ARG A 355 -0.73 20.04 18.15
C ARG A 355 -2.02 20.01 17.32
N ARG A 356 -2.32 21.14 16.68
CA ARG A 356 -3.44 21.28 15.76
C ARG A 356 -3.19 20.44 14.50
N LEU A 357 -4.20 19.69 14.05
CA LEU A 357 -4.12 18.81 12.89
C LEU A 357 -4.87 19.42 11.71
N VAL A 358 -4.15 19.73 10.65
CA VAL A 358 -4.68 20.22 9.38
C VAL A 358 -4.62 19.09 8.36
N LEU A 359 -5.75 18.73 7.75
CA LEU A 359 -5.82 17.71 6.73
C LEU A 359 -6.09 18.34 5.36
N ALA A 360 -5.30 18.02 4.35
CA ALA A 360 -5.60 18.24 2.95
C ALA A 360 -5.98 16.89 2.32
N PHE A 361 -7.25 16.75 1.92
CA PHE A 361 -7.79 15.47 1.46
C PHE A 361 -8.33 15.53 0.04
N GLN A 362 -7.96 14.52 -0.78
CA GLN A 362 -8.55 14.27 -2.08
C GLN A 362 -9.32 12.95 -2.04
N PRO A 363 -10.65 12.95 -2.12
CA PRO A 363 -11.43 11.73 -2.27
C PRO A 363 -11.04 11.00 -3.55
N HIS A 364 -11.10 9.68 -3.53
CA HIS A 364 -10.67 8.84 -4.65
C HIS A 364 -11.80 7.89 -5.05
N ARG A 365 -12.28 8.02 -6.31
CA ARG A 365 -13.46 7.38 -6.92
C ARG A 365 -14.79 7.91 -6.39
N TYR A 366 -15.68 8.22 -7.32
CA TYR A 366 -17.03 8.68 -6.99
C TYR A 366 -17.87 7.58 -6.33
N THR A 367 -17.69 6.33 -6.76
CA THR A 367 -18.40 5.18 -6.17
C THR A 367 -18.04 5.01 -4.69
N ARG A 368 -16.75 5.02 -4.34
CA ARG A 368 -16.32 4.95 -2.93
C ARG A 368 -16.82 6.16 -2.12
N THR A 369 -16.74 7.36 -2.69
CA THR A 369 -17.22 8.57 -2.01
C THR A 369 -18.72 8.48 -1.73
N ARG A 370 -19.51 7.88 -2.63
CA ARG A 370 -20.94 7.61 -2.43
C ARG A 370 -21.16 6.57 -1.34
N ASP A 371 -20.48 5.44 -1.44
CA ASP A 371 -20.74 4.25 -0.62
C ASP A 371 -20.29 4.44 0.84
N CYS A 372 -19.25 5.27 1.07
CA CYS A 372 -18.72 5.62 2.39
C CYS A 372 -19.01 7.08 2.77
N PHE A 373 -20.06 7.73 2.21
CA PHE A 373 -20.24 9.17 2.35
C PHE A 373 -20.33 9.64 3.81
N ASP A 374 -21.17 8.98 4.60
CA ASP A 374 -21.35 9.31 6.01
C ASP A 374 -20.09 9.02 6.85
N ASP A 375 -19.35 7.98 6.51
CA ASP A 375 -18.08 7.64 7.16
C ASP A 375 -17.01 8.69 6.86
N PHE A 376 -16.96 9.21 5.62
CA PHE A 376 -16.11 10.36 5.28
C PHE A 376 -16.48 11.59 6.09
N VAL A 377 -17.76 11.94 6.17
CA VAL A 377 -18.22 13.08 6.99
C VAL A 377 -17.81 12.89 8.44
N ASN A 378 -17.98 11.69 9.00
CA ASN A 378 -17.61 11.40 10.38
C ASN A 378 -16.09 11.55 10.62
N VAL A 379 -15.25 10.92 9.79
CA VAL A 379 -13.79 10.95 9.99
C VAL A 379 -13.21 12.33 9.72
N LEU A 380 -13.64 13.02 8.68
CA LEU A 380 -13.18 14.37 8.35
C LEU A 380 -13.60 15.41 9.39
N SER A 381 -14.67 15.15 10.14
CA SER A 381 -15.13 16.02 11.25
C SER A 381 -14.24 15.92 12.50
N THR A 382 -13.20 15.06 12.52
CA THR A 382 -12.31 14.87 13.69
C THR A 382 -11.02 15.69 13.62
N VAL A 383 -10.76 16.38 12.50
CA VAL A 383 -9.59 17.24 12.32
C VAL A 383 -9.89 18.69 12.72
N ASP A 384 -8.83 19.47 12.99
CA ASP A 384 -9.01 20.87 13.46
C ASP A 384 -9.17 21.85 12.31
N ALA A 385 -8.64 21.51 11.11
CA ALA A 385 -8.86 22.24 9.87
C ALA A 385 -8.78 21.29 8.67
N LEU A 386 -9.51 21.62 7.61
CA LEU A 386 -9.65 20.77 6.43
C LEU A 386 -9.53 21.59 5.14
N VAL A 387 -8.64 21.15 4.26
CA VAL A 387 -8.63 21.53 2.83
C VAL A 387 -9.16 20.33 2.05
N LEU A 388 -10.24 20.49 1.30
CA LEU A 388 -10.90 19.42 0.57
C LEU A 388 -10.89 19.74 -0.93
N THR A 389 -10.54 18.73 -1.75
CA THR A 389 -10.55 18.88 -3.21
C THR A 389 -11.72 18.15 -3.84
N GLU A 390 -11.87 18.35 -5.17
CA GLU A 390 -12.74 17.51 -5.98
C GLU A 390 -12.23 16.06 -6.03
N VAL A 391 -13.15 15.12 -6.26
CA VAL A 391 -12.86 13.67 -6.33
C VAL A 391 -11.91 13.36 -7.48
N TYR A 392 -10.88 12.58 -7.21
CA TYR A 392 -10.09 11.96 -8.26
C TYR A 392 -10.89 10.80 -8.86
N ALA A 393 -11.34 10.98 -10.11
CA ALA A 393 -12.30 10.10 -10.75
C ALA A 393 -11.79 8.67 -11.01
N ALA A 394 -10.48 8.48 -11.22
CA ALA A 394 -9.89 7.18 -11.59
C ALA A 394 -10.60 6.47 -12.76
N GLY A 395 -11.09 7.25 -13.74
CA GLY A 395 -11.83 6.74 -14.89
C GLY A 395 -13.34 6.56 -14.72
N GLU A 396 -13.87 6.84 -13.52
CA GLU A 396 -15.33 6.78 -13.28
C GLU A 396 -16.05 8.03 -13.78
N ALA A 397 -17.35 7.87 -14.07
CA ALA A 397 -18.23 9.00 -14.33
C ALA A 397 -18.54 9.76 -13.04
N ALA A 398 -18.69 11.08 -13.14
CA ALA A 398 -19.02 11.93 -12.01
C ALA A 398 -20.39 11.61 -11.41
N ILE A 399 -20.47 11.57 -10.07
CA ILE A 399 -21.71 11.42 -9.31
C ILE A 399 -21.95 12.73 -8.55
N SER A 400 -22.94 13.51 -8.96
CA SER A 400 -23.19 14.86 -8.43
C SER A 400 -23.49 14.91 -6.93
N THR A 401 -24.04 13.84 -6.38
CA THR A 401 -24.35 13.70 -4.94
C THR A 401 -23.18 13.20 -4.10
N ALA A 402 -22.06 12.81 -4.72
CA ALA A 402 -20.88 12.24 -4.08
C ALA A 402 -19.58 12.86 -4.60
N ASN A 403 -19.63 14.15 -4.91
CA ASN A 403 -18.46 14.94 -5.30
C ASN A 403 -17.88 15.71 -4.10
N GLY A 404 -16.74 16.36 -4.29
CA GLY A 404 -16.06 17.10 -3.22
C GLY A 404 -16.88 18.25 -2.66
N ASP A 405 -17.67 18.94 -3.50
CA ASP A 405 -18.56 20.01 -3.07
C ASP A 405 -19.73 19.48 -2.22
N ALA A 406 -20.33 18.34 -2.58
CA ALA A 406 -21.37 17.70 -1.78
C ALA A 406 -20.85 17.30 -0.40
N LEU A 407 -19.65 16.75 -0.34
CA LEU A 407 -18.99 16.38 0.92
C LEU A 407 -18.69 17.64 1.77
N SER A 408 -18.22 18.71 1.13
CA SER A 408 -17.98 20.01 1.80
C SER A 408 -19.25 20.58 2.43
N ARG A 409 -20.39 20.54 1.72
CA ARG A 409 -21.69 21.00 2.25
C ARG A 409 -22.16 20.15 3.43
N ALA A 410 -22.00 18.83 3.36
CA ALA A 410 -22.35 17.92 4.44
C ALA A 410 -21.53 18.21 5.71
N LEU A 411 -20.23 18.42 5.58
CA LEU A 411 -19.34 18.78 6.68
C LEU A 411 -19.73 20.12 7.34
N ARG A 412 -20.07 21.14 6.55
CA ARG A 412 -20.57 22.41 7.07
C ARG A 412 -21.90 22.25 7.81
N THR A 413 -22.75 21.33 7.35
CA THR A 413 -24.02 21.04 8.03
C THR A 413 -23.79 20.40 9.41
N VAL A 414 -22.79 19.53 9.54
CA VAL A 414 -22.37 18.95 10.83
C VAL A 414 -21.77 20.01 11.75
N GLY A 415 -21.06 21.02 11.18
CA GLY A 415 -20.59 22.20 11.90
C GLY A 415 -19.40 21.99 12.82
N LYS A 416 -18.69 20.85 12.77
CA LYS A 416 -17.49 20.59 13.55
C LYS A 416 -16.22 21.14 12.91
N VAL A 417 -16.16 21.17 11.59
CA VAL A 417 -15.08 21.74 10.79
C VAL A 417 -15.67 22.47 9.59
N ASP A 418 -15.13 23.64 9.25
CA ASP A 418 -15.51 24.37 8.02
C ASP A 418 -14.42 24.10 6.96
N PRO A 419 -14.70 23.27 5.94
CA PRO A 419 -13.70 22.91 4.95
C PRO A 419 -13.43 24.07 3.98
N VAL A 420 -12.15 24.31 3.71
CA VAL A 420 -11.70 25.12 2.57
C VAL A 420 -11.74 24.22 1.34
N PHE A 421 -12.77 24.39 0.51
CA PHE A 421 -12.88 23.62 -0.74
C PHE A 421 -12.07 24.27 -1.87
N VAL A 422 -11.28 23.49 -2.58
CA VAL A 422 -10.55 23.87 -3.78
C VAL A 422 -10.87 22.92 -4.93
N ALA A 423 -11.11 23.46 -6.12
CA ALA A 423 -11.55 22.67 -7.27
C ALA A 423 -10.44 21.73 -7.80
N THR A 424 -9.20 22.15 -7.69
CA THR A 424 -8.05 21.39 -8.24
C THR A 424 -7.00 21.12 -7.19
N VAL A 425 -6.23 20.05 -7.39
CA VAL A 425 -5.10 19.70 -6.51
C VAL A 425 -3.97 20.73 -6.60
N ASP A 426 -3.88 21.44 -7.73
CA ASP A 426 -2.85 22.47 -7.92
C ASP A 426 -3.08 23.71 -7.03
N ASP A 427 -4.30 23.93 -6.57
CA ASP A 427 -4.67 25.01 -5.64
C ASP A 427 -4.39 24.65 -4.15
N VAL A 428 -4.12 23.38 -3.85
CA VAL A 428 -3.91 22.91 -2.45
C VAL A 428 -2.72 23.60 -1.78
N PRO A 429 -1.55 23.80 -2.42
CA PRO A 429 -0.43 24.49 -1.78
C PRO A 429 -0.79 25.91 -1.32
N ASP A 430 -1.51 26.68 -2.15
CA ASP A 430 -1.94 28.03 -1.81
C ASP A 430 -3.03 28.06 -0.72
N ALA A 431 -3.91 27.06 -0.70
CA ALA A 431 -4.89 26.89 0.38
C ALA A 431 -4.20 26.53 1.70
N LEU A 432 -3.26 25.59 1.68
CA LEU A 432 -2.47 25.24 2.86
C LEU A 432 -1.67 26.42 3.40
N ALA A 433 -1.07 27.23 2.54
CA ALA A 433 -0.35 28.43 2.96
C ALA A 433 -1.22 29.44 3.73
N LYS A 434 -2.55 29.42 3.52
CA LYS A 434 -3.50 30.30 4.24
C LYS A 434 -4.07 29.67 5.51
N VAL A 435 -4.11 28.31 5.59
CA VAL A 435 -4.74 27.58 6.67
C VAL A 435 -3.75 27.11 7.72
N ALA A 436 -2.56 26.69 7.30
CA ALA A 436 -1.53 26.16 8.18
C ALA A 436 -0.88 27.27 9.02
N GLN A 437 -0.66 27.01 10.29
CA GLN A 437 -0.11 27.91 11.30
C GLN A 437 1.16 27.31 11.92
N ASN A 438 1.91 28.15 12.63
CA ASN A 438 3.06 27.69 13.41
C ASN A 438 2.66 26.59 14.39
N GLY A 439 3.42 25.50 14.40
CA GLY A 439 3.20 24.37 15.28
C GLY A 439 2.18 23.34 14.79
N ASP A 440 1.53 23.55 13.66
CA ASP A 440 0.57 22.58 13.10
C ASP A 440 1.24 21.28 12.64
N VAL A 441 0.43 20.23 12.56
CA VAL A 441 0.73 19.01 11.79
C VAL A 441 -0.17 19.02 10.57
N VAL A 442 0.43 19.13 9.40
CA VAL A 442 -0.28 19.14 8.11
C VAL A 442 -0.14 17.78 7.45
N ILE A 443 -1.25 17.14 7.13
CA ILE A 443 -1.27 15.85 6.42
C ILE A 443 -1.92 16.05 5.06
N THR A 444 -1.21 15.70 3.98
CA THR A 444 -1.82 15.49 2.67
C THR A 444 -2.24 14.02 2.56
N MET A 445 -3.48 13.76 2.13
CA MET A 445 -4.03 12.41 2.16
C MET A 445 -4.88 12.10 0.94
N GLY A 446 -4.71 10.89 0.38
CA GLY A 446 -5.49 10.37 -0.73
C GLY A 446 -4.67 9.56 -1.74
N ALA A 447 -5.32 8.65 -2.47
CA ALA A 447 -4.66 7.77 -3.45
C ALA A 447 -4.39 8.45 -4.81
N GLY A 448 -4.98 9.63 -5.06
CA GLY A 448 -4.92 10.35 -6.33
C GLY A 448 -3.71 11.27 -6.49
N SER A 449 -3.91 12.31 -7.31
CA SER A 449 -2.88 13.30 -7.67
C SER A 449 -2.38 14.15 -6.51
N ILE A 450 -3.07 14.17 -5.38
CA ILE A 450 -2.66 14.87 -4.16
C ILE A 450 -1.28 14.40 -3.65
N GLY A 451 -0.87 13.17 -3.97
CA GLY A 451 0.47 12.67 -3.63
C GLY A 451 1.65 13.46 -4.22
N GLY A 452 1.39 14.34 -5.20
CA GLY A 452 2.39 15.28 -5.71
C GLY A 452 2.49 16.59 -4.93
N VAL A 453 1.52 16.89 -4.07
CA VAL A 453 1.44 18.16 -3.31
C VAL A 453 2.58 18.35 -2.32
N PRO A 454 2.98 17.34 -1.50
CA PRO A 454 4.03 17.54 -0.50
C PRO A 454 5.35 18.03 -1.08
N ALA A 455 5.75 17.48 -2.22
CA ALA A 455 6.97 17.90 -2.90
C ALA A 455 6.88 19.35 -3.38
N LYS A 456 5.72 19.78 -3.92
CA LYS A 456 5.48 21.17 -4.34
C LYS A 456 5.53 22.12 -3.15
N VAL A 457 4.89 21.76 -2.04
CA VAL A 457 4.88 22.55 -0.80
C VAL A 457 6.32 22.70 -0.24
N ALA A 458 7.07 21.60 -0.16
CA ALA A 458 8.46 21.64 0.33
C ALA A 458 9.40 22.46 -0.57
N GLN A 459 9.20 22.47 -1.89
CA GLN A 459 10.02 23.25 -2.84
C GLN A 459 9.67 24.74 -2.85
N HIS A 460 8.40 25.12 -2.70
CA HIS A 460 7.96 26.53 -2.67
C HIS A 460 8.62 27.31 -1.54
N THR A 461 8.99 26.65 -0.46
CA THR A 461 9.62 27.26 0.71
C THR A 461 11.13 27.42 0.56
N GLN A 462 11.79 26.56 -0.23
CA GLN A 462 13.23 26.72 -0.52
C GLN A 462 13.51 27.87 -1.51
N GLN A 463 12.54 28.29 -2.30
CA GLN A 463 12.68 29.41 -3.25
C GLN A 463 12.36 30.79 -2.63
N LYS A 464 11.72 30.82 -1.44
CA LYS A 464 11.34 32.06 -0.73
C LYS A 464 12.23 32.36 0.50
N ALA A 465 13.10 31.42 0.88
CA ALA A 465 14.11 31.57 1.92
C ALA A 465 15.49 31.97 1.31
#